data_d444a3c49a5275ee9c991b93c9d0b6c2
#
_entry.id   d444a3c49a5275ee9c991b93c9d0b6c2
#
_cell.length_a   1.000
_cell.length_b   1.000
_cell.length_c   1.000
_cell.angle_alpha   90.00
_cell.angle_beta   90.00
_cell.angle_gamma   90.00
#
_symmetry.space_group_name_H-M   'P 1'
#
loop_
_entity.id
_entity.type
_entity.pdbx_description
1 polymer ?
#
loop_
_entity_poly.entity_id
_entity_poly.type
_entity_poly.pdbx_seq_one_letter_code
_entity_poly.pdbx_strand_id
1 'polypeptide(L)'
;MDTQNLSLILGYQPFKNFNLYAGPAFQTIKGHVSLRGLVYADLNGYNAIFKEDAAIGWLAGFAYQLPDIAFKAALTYHSKIDHKINVTENVLGTPLLLVGETKTKISTPQSVNLDFQTAITVSTLLYSNIRWVNWKDFVIRPTQFGALSELATTTLSSGTYTGGFNLDDYQKNKWSA
;
A
#
# COMPACT_ATOMS: atom_id res chain seq x y z
N MET A 1 -9.20 -5.85 -2.39
CA MET A 1 -7.90 -6.00 -3.07
C MET A 1 -7.14 -7.15 -2.46
N ASP A 2 -6.56 -8.02 -3.28
CA ASP A 2 -5.71 -9.14 -2.84
C ASP A 2 -4.26 -8.79 -3.13
N THR A 3 -3.41 -9.01 -2.14
CA THR A 3 -1.97 -8.74 -2.26
C THR A 3 -1.18 -9.94 -1.73
N GLN A 4 -0.24 -10.42 -2.51
CA GLN A 4 0.69 -11.48 -2.08
C GLN A 4 2.11 -10.93 -2.10
N ASN A 5 2.88 -11.26 -1.07
CA ASN A 5 4.28 -10.84 -0.94
C ASN A 5 5.18 -12.05 -0.72
N LEU A 6 6.27 -12.08 -1.45
CA LEU A 6 7.37 -13.02 -1.26
C LEU A 6 8.68 -12.24 -1.13
N SER A 7 9.39 -12.42 -0.02
CA SER A 7 10.68 -11.78 0.20
C SER A 7 11.78 -12.81 0.34
N LEU A 8 12.90 -12.59 -0.33
CA LEU A 8 14.13 -13.33 -0.13
C LEU A 8 15.11 -12.45 0.65
N ILE A 9 15.53 -12.93 1.83
CA ILE A 9 16.36 -12.14 2.74
C ILE A 9 17.72 -12.81 2.87
N LEU A 10 18.78 -12.03 2.62
CA LEU A 10 20.15 -12.40 2.90
C LEU A 10 20.63 -11.65 4.14
N GLY A 11 21.20 -12.39 5.10
CA GLY A 11 21.73 -11.84 6.33
C GLY A 11 23.25 -11.96 6.40
N TYR A 12 23.89 -10.94 6.95
CA TYR A 12 25.32 -10.90 7.25
C TYR A 12 25.53 -10.51 8.71
N GLN A 13 26.33 -11.28 9.42
CA GLN A 13 26.63 -11.08 10.84
C GLN A 13 28.09 -10.67 11.03
N PRO A 14 28.40 -9.35 11.01
CA PRO A 14 29.77 -8.88 11.19
C PRO A 14 30.31 -9.09 12.59
N PHE A 15 29.42 -9.08 13.60
CA PHE A 15 29.76 -9.28 15.01
C PHE A 15 28.74 -10.21 15.68
N LYS A 16 29.11 -10.87 16.78
CA LYS A 16 28.24 -11.85 17.47
C LYS A 16 26.83 -11.34 17.78
N ASN A 17 26.70 -10.05 18.04
CA ASN A 17 25.46 -9.45 18.52
C ASN A 17 24.75 -8.59 17.45
N PHE A 18 25.31 -8.46 16.25
CA PHE A 18 24.81 -7.53 15.24
C PHE A 18 24.62 -8.22 13.90
N ASN A 19 23.41 -8.11 13.34
CA ASN A 19 23.04 -8.65 12.04
C ASN A 19 22.61 -7.51 11.12
N LEU A 20 23.08 -7.55 9.88
CA LEU A 20 22.57 -6.78 8.76
C LEU A 20 21.82 -7.71 7.83
N TYR A 21 20.72 -7.25 7.27
CA TYR A 21 19.98 -8.04 6.29
C TYR A 21 19.34 -7.16 5.25
N ALA A 22 19.24 -7.70 4.03
CA ALA A 22 18.58 -7.04 2.92
C ALA A 22 18.09 -8.07 1.90
N GLY A 23 17.16 -7.68 1.06
CA GLY A 23 16.74 -8.53 -0.03
C GLY A 23 15.60 -7.97 -0.87
N PRO A 24 15.33 -8.60 -2.02
CA PRO A 24 14.20 -8.26 -2.87
C PRO A 24 12.88 -8.70 -2.23
N ALA A 25 11.84 -7.93 -2.53
CA ALA A 25 10.46 -8.21 -2.18
C ALA A 25 9.62 -8.22 -3.45
N PHE A 26 9.05 -9.37 -3.78
CA PHE A 26 8.14 -9.54 -4.91
C PHE A 26 6.72 -9.37 -4.42
N GLN A 27 5.95 -8.54 -5.09
CA GLN A 27 4.55 -8.29 -4.74
C GLN A 27 3.67 -8.46 -5.96
N THR A 28 2.57 -9.21 -5.79
CA THR A 28 1.46 -9.21 -6.74
C THR A 28 0.26 -8.50 -6.12
N ILE A 29 -0.48 -7.78 -6.95
CA ILE A 29 -1.70 -7.07 -6.53
C ILE A 29 -2.79 -7.27 -7.58
N LYS A 30 -4.00 -7.52 -7.15
CA LYS A 30 -5.23 -7.53 -7.96
C LYS A 30 -6.41 -7.02 -7.15
N GLY A 31 -7.47 -6.57 -7.81
CA GLY A 31 -8.60 -6.08 -7.06
C GLY A 31 -9.84 -5.85 -7.91
N HIS A 32 -10.92 -5.62 -7.19
CA HIS A 32 -12.18 -5.21 -7.76
C HIS A 32 -12.82 -4.18 -6.82
N VAL A 33 -13.36 -3.12 -7.40
CA VAL A 33 -14.09 -2.07 -6.69
C VAL A 33 -15.44 -1.88 -7.34
N SER A 34 -16.48 -1.78 -6.52
CA SER A 34 -17.86 -1.50 -6.96
C SER A 34 -18.45 -0.40 -6.08
N LEU A 35 -18.92 0.66 -6.70
CA LEU A 35 -19.66 1.72 -6.01
C LEU A 35 -21.15 1.47 -6.14
N ARG A 36 -21.84 1.38 -5.02
CA ARG A 36 -23.27 1.11 -4.93
C ARG A 36 -23.94 2.03 -3.92
N GLY A 37 -25.11 2.54 -4.27
CA GLY A 37 -25.95 3.36 -3.39
C GLY A 37 -26.09 4.80 -3.86
N LEU A 38 -27.15 5.46 -3.36
CA LEU A 38 -27.55 6.81 -3.77
C LEU A 38 -26.49 7.90 -3.44
N VAL A 39 -25.63 7.63 -2.47
CA VAL A 39 -24.53 8.55 -2.10
C VAL A 39 -23.55 8.81 -3.25
N TYR A 40 -23.43 7.85 -4.18
CA TYR A 40 -22.53 7.96 -5.33
C TYR A 40 -23.13 8.66 -6.54
N ALA A 41 -24.42 9.08 -6.46
CA ALA A 41 -25.12 9.79 -7.55
C ALA A 41 -24.85 9.14 -8.93
N ASP A 42 -24.31 9.89 -9.88
CA ASP A 42 -23.98 9.43 -11.23
C ASP A 42 -22.89 8.34 -11.31
N LEU A 43 -22.14 8.15 -10.23
CA LEU A 43 -21.15 7.07 -10.11
C LEU A 43 -21.75 5.78 -9.50
N ASN A 44 -23.05 5.77 -9.18
CA ASN A 44 -23.72 4.57 -8.72
C ASN A 44 -23.73 3.52 -9.84
N GLY A 45 -23.26 2.32 -9.51
CA GLY A 45 -23.11 1.25 -10.51
C GLY A 45 -21.73 1.16 -11.15
N TYR A 46 -20.80 2.07 -10.78
CA TYR A 46 -19.41 1.99 -11.23
C TYR A 46 -18.75 0.70 -10.75
N ASN A 47 -17.96 0.10 -11.65
CA ASN A 47 -17.10 -1.05 -11.37
C ASN A 47 -15.72 -0.81 -11.96
N ALA A 48 -14.68 -1.17 -11.21
CA ALA A 48 -13.31 -1.20 -11.69
C ALA A 48 -12.70 -2.57 -11.37
N ILE A 49 -12.17 -3.23 -12.39
CA ILE A 49 -11.46 -4.50 -12.27
C ILE A 49 -9.98 -4.22 -12.50
N PHE A 50 -9.19 -4.37 -11.46
CA PHE A 50 -7.74 -4.25 -11.49
C PHE A 50 -7.14 -5.62 -11.79
N LYS A 51 -6.54 -5.78 -12.97
CA LYS A 51 -5.87 -7.01 -13.36
C LYS A 51 -4.65 -7.26 -12.48
N GLU A 52 -4.25 -8.50 -12.38
CA GLU A 52 -3.05 -8.87 -11.63
C GLU A 52 -1.80 -8.21 -12.24
N ASP A 53 -1.03 -7.57 -11.40
CA ASP A 53 0.26 -6.95 -11.72
C ASP A 53 1.30 -7.40 -10.70
N ALA A 54 2.51 -7.66 -11.18
CA ALA A 54 3.64 -8.06 -10.35
C ALA A 54 4.72 -6.98 -10.40
N ALA A 55 5.21 -6.59 -9.23
CA ALA A 55 6.28 -5.61 -9.11
C ALA A 55 7.29 -6.01 -8.04
N ILE A 56 8.46 -5.39 -8.09
CA ILE A 56 9.58 -5.70 -7.22
C ILE A 56 9.92 -4.46 -6.39
N GLY A 57 10.06 -4.68 -5.08
CA GLY A 57 10.66 -3.76 -4.16
C GLY A 57 11.87 -4.39 -3.47
N TRP A 58 12.28 -3.80 -2.38
CA TRP A 58 13.35 -4.30 -1.53
C TRP A 58 13.07 -3.98 -0.07
N LEU A 59 13.72 -4.73 0.80
CA LEU A 59 13.78 -4.46 2.21
C LEU A 59 15.22 -4.50 2.69
N ALA A 60 15.52 -3.73 3.73
CA ALA A 60 16.80 -3.78 4.42
C ALA A 60 16.60 -3.45 5.89
N GLY A 61 17.46 -4.00 6.73
CA GLY A 61 17.39 -3.76 8.15
C GLY A 61 18.63 -4.21 8.88
N PHE A 62 18.62 -3.94 10.17
CA PHE A 62 19.61 -4.44 11.09
C PHE A 62 18.95 -4.93 12.38
N ALA A 63 19.62 -5.84 13.06
CA ALA A 63 19.21 -6.34 14.36
C ALA A 63 20.40 -6.37 15.29
N TYR A 64 20.16 -5.97 16.54
CA TYR A 64 21.08 -6.10 17.63
C TYR A 64 20.49 -7.02 18.71
N GLN A 65 21.31 -7.91 19.25
CA GLN A 65 20.86 -8.88 20.23
C GLN A 65 21.89 -9.06 21.37
N LEU A 66 21.38 -9.22 22.58
CA LEU A 66 22.12 -9.62 23.77
C LEU A 66 21.46 -10.87 24.37
N PRO A 67 21.97 -12.07 24.06
CA PRO A 67 21.33 -13.33 24.46
C PRO A 67 21.17 -13.49 25.97
N ASP A 68 22.13 -12.98 26.76
CA ASP A 68 22.16 -13.15 28.23
C ASP A 68 20.93 -12.55 28.92
N ILE A 69 20.32 -11.57 28.35
CA ILE A 69 19.09 -10.90 28.84
C ILE A 69 17.91 -11.03 27.88
N ALA A 70 18.00 -11.93 26.90
CA ALA A 70 17.04 -12.14 25.84
C ALA A 70 16.63 -10.83 25.11
N PHE A 71 17.55 -9.83 25.10
CA PHE A 71 17.33 -8.57 24.41
C PHE A 71 17.51 -8.74 22.90
N LYS A 72 16.56 -8.21 22.14
CA LYS A 72 16.65 -8.08 20.68
C LYS A 72 15.94 -6.81 20.25
N ALA A 73 16.61 -6.01 19.44
CA ALA A 73 16.01 -4.88 18.73
C ALA A 73 16.33 -4.99 17.24
N ALA A 74 15.32 -4.86 16.39
CA ALA A 74 15.48 -4.92 14.95
C ALA A 74 14.74 -3.76 14.30
N LEU A 75 15.41 -3.08 13.35
CA LEU A 75 14.80 -2.05 12.52
C LEU A 75 14.79 -2.52 11.07
N THR A 76 13.62 -2.55 10.47
CA THR A 76 13.42 -2.99 9.09
C THR A 76 12.74 -1.88 8.28
N TYR A 77 13.34 -1.49 7.18
CA TYR A 77 12.74 -0.62 6.17
C TYR A 77 12.23 -1.46 5.00
N HIS A 78 11.03 -1.18 4.55
CA HIS A 78 10.44 -1.71 3.32
C HIS A 78 10.28 -0.58 2.32
N SER A 79 10.78 -0.78 1.11
CA SER A 79 10.64 0.21 0.03
C SER A 79 9.20 0.33 -0.45
N LYS A 80 8.90 1.48 -1.02
CA LYS A 80 7.72 1.65 -1.87
C LYS A 80 7.79 0.71 -3.08
N ILE A 81 6.66 0.15 -3.50
CA ILE A 81 6.54 -0.67 -4.71
C ILE A 81 5.51 -0.04 -5.64
N ASP A 82 5.93 0.28 -6.86
CA ASP A 82 5.09 0.91 -7.87
C ASP A 82 4.54 -0.16 -8.82
N HIS A 83 3.22 -0.28 -8.87
CA HIS A 83 2.46 -1.14 -9.78
C HIS A 83 1.86 -0.34 -10.93
N LYS A 84 1.89 -0.91 -12.14
CA LYS A 84 1.24 -0.36 -13.33
C LYS A 84 0.14 -1.31 -13.80
N ILE A 85 -1.02 -1.17 -13.20
CA ILE A 85 -2.12 -2.12 -13.31
C ILE A 85 -3.02 -1.76 -14.48
N ASN A 86 -3.37 -2.73 -15.30
CA ASN A 86 -4.42 -2.60 -16.29
C ASN A 86 -5.78 -2.63 -15.58
N VAL A 87 -6.61 -1.63 -15.85
CA VAL A 87 -7.93 -1.48 -15.23
C VAL A 87 -9.00 -1.47 -16.31
N THR A 88 -10.03 -2.29 -16.12
CA THR A 88 -11.27 -2.24 -16.91
C THR A 88 -12.34 -1.56 -16.08
N GLU A 89 -12.93 -0.50 -16.62
CA GLU A 89 -13.89 0.34 -15.93
C GLU A 89 -15.23 0.36 -16.67
N ASN A 90 -16.34 0.22 -15.94
CA ASN A 90 -17.68 0.32 -16.49
C ASN A 90 -18.68 0.89 -15.48
N VAL A 91 -19.81 1.40 -15.94
CA VAL A 91 -20.98 1.77 -15.13
C VAL A 91 -22.16 0.92 -15.58
N LEU A 92 -22.76 0.16 -14.66
CA LEU A 92 -23.88 -0.74 -14.93
C LEU A 92 -23.63 -1.68 -16.12
N GLY A 93 -22.36 -2.12 -16.31
CA GLY A 93 -21.97 -2.99 -17.41
C GLY A 93 -21.65 -2.29 -18.73
N THR A 94 -21.93 -0.99 -18.82
CA THR A 94 -21.57 -0.18 -20.02
C THR A 94 -20.15 0.35 -19.85
N PRO A 95 -19.22 0.10 -20.82
CA PRO A 95 -17.88 0.68 -20.78
C PRO A 95 -17.95 2.21 -20.68
N LEU A 96 -17.02 2.78 -19.90
CA LEU A 96 -16.89 4.22 -19.78
C LEU A 96 -16.31 4.83 -21.07
N LEU A 97 -16.01 6.13 -21.03
CA LEU A 97 -15.61 7.01 -22.14
C LEU A 97 -14.58 6.42 -23.13
N LEU A 98 -13.74 5.52 -22.69
CA LEU A 98 -12.75 4.83 -23.52
C LEU A 98 -13.06 3.33 -23.52
N VAL A 99 -13.28 2.79 -24.70
CA VAL A 99 -13.44 1.35 -24.89
C VAL A 99 -12.08 0.68 -24.68
N GLY A 100 -11.97 -0.17 -23.66
CA GLY A 100 -10.77 -0.96 -23.40
C GLY A 100 -10.16 -0.77 -22.03
N GLU A 101 -8.93 -1.24 -21.91
CA GLU A 101 -8.17 -1.19 -20.67
C GLU A 101 -7.37 0.11 -20.56
N THR A 102 -7.37 0.69 -19.38
CA THR A 102 -6.50 1.83 -19.06
C THR A 102 -5.42 1.38 -18.06
N LYS A 103 -4.29 2.09 -18.07
CA LYS A 103 -3.22 1.83 -17.10
C LYS A 103 -3.33 2.81 -15.94
N THR A 104 -3.34 2.27 -14.74
CA THR A 104 -3.36 3.05 -13.50
C THR A 104 -2.14 2.69 -12.67
N LYS A 105 -1.47 3.72 -12.14
CA LYS A 105 -0.36 3.53 -11.21
C LYS A 105 -0.90 3.46 -9.79
N ILE A 106 -0.57 2.37 -9.09
CA ILE A 106 -0.83 2.20 -7.65
C ILE A 106 0.51 1.93 -6.97
N SER A 107 0.82 2.68 -5.92
CA SER A 107 2.07 2.52 -5.19
C SER A 107 1.78 2.01 -3.79
N THR A 108 2.26 0.81 -3.44
CA THR A 108 2.23 0.37 -2.05
C THR A 108 3.22 1.19 -1.22
N PRO A 109 2.81 1.71 -0.06
CA PRO A 109 3.61 2.65 0.69
C PRO A 109 4.85 2.00 1.31
N GLN A 110 5.90 2.79 1.44
CA GLN A 110 7.06 2.42 2.24
C GLN A 110 6.71 2.35 3.73
N SER A 111 7.44 1.52 4.47
CA SER A 111 7.22 1.37 5.91
C SER A 111 8.52 1.13 6.66
N VAL A 112 8.50 1.46 7.96
CA VAL A 112 9.56 1.16 8.91
C VAL A 112 8.95 0.39 10.06
N ASN A 113 9.55 -0.76 10.40
CA ASN A 113 9.19 -1.57 11.55
C ASN A 113 10.33 -1.55 12.56
N LEU A 114 9.99 -1.32 13.82
CA LEU A 114 10.87 -1.53 14.97
C LEU A 114 10.31 -2.66 15.81
N ASP A 115 11.03 -3.76 15.85
CA ASP A 115 10.74 -4.91 16.71
C ASP A 115 11.65 -4.86 17.93
N PHE A 116 11.07 -5.02 19.09
CA PHE A 116 11.79 -4.98 20.36
C PHE A 116 11.37 -6.14 21.25
N GLN A 117 12.35 -6.77 21.91
CA GLN A 117 12.15 -7.84 22.86
C GLN A 117 13.19 -7.74 23.98
N THR A 118 12.80 -8.00 25.22
CA THR A 118 13.72 -8.11 26.35
C THR A 118 13.13 -8.96 27.50
N ALA A 119 13.97 -9.66 28.22
CA ALA A 119 13.56 -10.26 29.49
C ALA A 119 13.44 -9.19 30.58
N ILE A 120 12.32 -9.18 31.32
CA ILE A 120 12.11 -8.35 32.49
C ILE A 120 12.49 -9.13 33.75
N THR A 121 12.18 -10.42 33.76
CA THR A 121 12.56 -11.38 34.82
C THR A 121 13.00 -12.69 34.15
N VAL A 122 13.51 -13.63 34.95
CA VAL A 122 13.90 -14.97 34.48
C VAL A 122 12.76 -15.76 33.83
N SER A 123 11.51 -15.37 34.08
CA SER A 123 10.30 -16.03 33.56
C SER A 123 9.38 -15.11 32.76
N THR A 124 9.76 -13.85 32.57
CA THR A 124 8.88 -12.86 31.89
C THR A 124 9.63 -12.19 30.76
N LEU A 125 9.07 -12.31 29.55
CA LEU A 125 9.56 -11.68 28.35
C LEU A 125 8.58 -10.56 27.93
N LEU A 126 9.11 -9.36 27.68
CA LEU A 126 8.41 -8.25 27.03
C LEU A 126 8.78 -8.21 25.55
N TYR A 127 7.78 -8.05 24.70
CA TYR A 127 8.00 -7.74 23.28
C TYR A 127 7.05 -6.63 22.82
N SER A 128 7.50 -5.84 21.87
CA SER A 128 6.73 -4.78 21.24
C SER A 128 7.11 -4.66 19.77
N ASN A 129 6.16 -4.25 18.95
CA ASN A 129 6.38 -3.91 17.56
C ASN A 129 5.79 -2.52 17.31
N ILE A 130 6.59 -1.61 16.76
CA ILE A 130 6.14 -0.29 16.32
C ILE A 130 6.31 -0.22 14.81
N ARG A 131 5.24 0.11 14.10
CA ARG A 131 5.25 0.24 12.66
C ARG A 131 4.79 1.61 12.22
N TRP A 132 5.59 2.25 11.37
CA TRP A 132 5.23 3.45 10.61
C TRP A 132 5.01 3.12 9.15
N VAL A 133 3.95 3.67 8.55
CA VAL A 133 3.64 3.51 7.13
C VAL A 133 3.30 4.86 6.51
N ASN A 134 3.94 5.17 5.37
CA ASN A 134 3.73 6.40 4.62
C ASN A 134 2.46 6.35 3.76
N TRP A 135 1.30 6.33 4.40
CA TRP A 135 0.01 6.25 3.73
C TRP A 135 -0.40 7.54 3.01
N LYS A 136 0.11 8.69 3.43
CA LYS A 136 -0.27 10.00 2.83
C LYS A 136 -0.01 10.10 1.32
N ASP A 137 0.90 9.29 0.79
CA ASP A 137 1.25 9.27 -0.63
C ASP A 137 0.51 8.14 -1.40
N PHE A 138 -0.36 7.41 -0.70
CA PHE A 138 -1.15 6.36 -1.31
C PHE A 138 -2.43 6.94 -1.90
N VAL A 139 -2.58 6.79 -3.24
CA VAL A 139 -3.74 7.25 -3.98
C VAL A 139 -4.13 6.19 -5.01
N ILE A 140 -5.42 5.90 -5.10
CA ILE A 140 -6.00 5.11 -6.18
C ILE A 140 -6.91 6.03 -7.00
N ARG A 141 -6.48 6.32 -8.23
CA ARG A 141 -7.26 7.12 -9.17
C ARG A 141 -7.21 6.47 -10.55
N PRO A 142 -8.16 5.55 -10.86
CA PRO A 142 -8.29 4.98 -12.18
C PRO A 142 -8.47 6.09 -13.22
N THR A 143 -7.91 5.91 -14.41
CA THR A 143 -7.83 6.97 -15.41
C THR A 143 -9.21 7.47 -15.85
N GLN A 144 -10.15 6.57 -16.12
CA GLN A 144 -11.50 6.94 -16.59
C GLN A 144 -12.34 7.46 -15.42
N PHE A 145 -12.23 6.89 -14.23
CA PHE A 145 -12.87 7.41 -13.02
C PHE A 145 -12.42 8.85 -12.73
N GLY A 146 -11.13 9.12 -12.83
CA GLY A 146 -10.58 10.47 -12.68
C GLY A 146 -11.22 11.47 -13.63
N ALA A 147 -11.26 11.16 -14.92
CA ALA A 147 -11.87 12.02 -15.95
C ALA A 147 -13.37 12.22 -15.73
N LEU A 148 -14.11 11.15 -15.39
CA LEU A 148 -15.54 11.22 -15.13
C LEU A 148 -15.84 12.06 -13.88
N SER A 149 -15.07 11.91 -12.82
CA SER A 149 -15.22 12.68 -11.60
C SER A 149 -14.88 14.17 -11.78
N GLU A 150 -13.91 14.49 -12.64
CA GLU A 150 -13.61 15.87 -13.03
C GLU A 150 -14.76 16.51 -13.82
N LEU A 151 -15.33 15.77 -14.78
CA LEU A 151 -16.49 16.23 -15.54
C LEU A 151 -17.69 16.47 -14.62
N ALA A 152 -17.99 15.54 -13.72
CA ALA A 152 -19.09 15.66 -12.77
C ALA A 152 -18.91 16.86 -11.84
N THR A 153 -17.73 17.06 -11.25
CA THR A 153 -17.45 18.21 -10.37
C THR A 153 -17.53 19.53 -11.10
N THR A 154 -16.98 19.62 -12.31
CA THR A 154 -17.00 20.85 -13.13
C THR A 154 -18.42 21.22 -13.51
N THR A 155 -19.23 20.24 -13.90
CA THR A 155 -20.63 20.46 -14.28
C THR A 155 -21.50 20.87 -13.09
N LEU A 156 -21.39 20.16 -11.96
CA LEU A 156 -22.18 20.43 -10.75
C LEU A 156 -21.79 21.76 -10.07
N SER A 157 -20.54 22.18 -10.18
CA SER A 157 -20.06 23.43 -9.57
C SER A 157 -20.08 24.63 -10.51
N SER A 158 -20.65 24.50 -11.72
CA SER A 158 -20.62 25.54 -12.75
C SER A 158 -19.21 26.08 -13.04
N GLY A 159 -18.21 25.19 -13.00
CA GLY A 159 -16.81 25.52 -13.26
C GLY A 159 -16.02 26.06 -12.06
N THR A 160 -16.62 26.18 -10.87
CA THR A 160 -15.95 26.69 -9.67
C THR A 160 -14.89 25.68 -9.14
N TYR A 161 -15.15 24.39 -9.28
CA TYR A 161 -14.22 23.30 -8.93
C TYR A 161 -13.90 22.48 -10.16
N THR A 162 -12.61 22.37 -10.50
CA THR A 162 -12.11 21.63 -11.66
C THR A 162 -11.40 20.33 -11.30
N GLY A 163 -11.22 20.04 -10.00
CA GLY A 163 -10.60 18.80 -9.51
C GLY A 163 -11.63 17.68 -9.39
N GLY A 164 -11.26 16.47 -9.83
CA GLY A 164 -12.07 15.26 -9.60
C GLY A 164 -11.78 14.61 -8.25
N PHE A 165 -12.40 13.45 -8.01
CA PHE A 165 -12.20 12.63 -6.81
C PHE A 165 -11.15 11.55 -7.05
N ASN A 166 -10.53 11.11 -5.97
CA ASN A 166 -9.79 9.86 -5.92
C ASN A 166 -10.75 8.73 -5.49
N LEU A 167 -10.51 7.53 -5.97
CA LEU A 167 -11.29 6.36 -5.54
C LEU A 167 -10.95 6.00 -4.09
N ASP A 168 -9.67 6.15 -3.74
CA ASP A 168 -9.17 6.01 -2.37
C ASP A 168 -7.93 6.90 -2.20
N ASP A 169 -7.83 7.60 -1.06
CA ASP A 169 -6.64 8.35 -0.67
C ASP A 169 -6.51 8.46 0.85
N TYR A 170 -5.29 8.72 1.31
CA TYR A 170 -4.99 8.89 2.71
C TYR A 170 -4.30 10.23 2.98
N GLN A 171 -4.84 10.99 3.92
CA GLN A 171 -4.32 12.31 4.25
C GLN A 171 -3.18 12.28 5.27
N LYS A 172 -2.97 11.15 5.95
CA LYS A 172 -1.99 11.03 7.05
C LYS A 172 -1.26 9.70 7.01
N ASN A 173 -0.02 9.72 7.47
CA ASN A 173 0.74 8.51 7.78
C ASN A 173 0.12 7.78 8.96
N LYS A 174 0.31 6.46 9.04
CA LYS A 174 -0.19 5.63 10.13
C LYS A 174 0.95 5.06 10.96
N TRP A 175 0.69 5.05 12.26
CA TRP A 175 1.49 4.37 13.27
C TRP A 175 0.66 3.26 13.90
N SER A 176 1.28 2.13 14.21
CA SER A 176 0.69 1.05 15.00
C SER A 176 1.74 0.52 15.97
N ALA A 177 1.29 0.07 17.15
CA ALA A 177 2.11 -0.54 18.19
C ALA A 177 1.36 -1.74 18.78
#